data_f47295bf508563658f5c743be85e2411
#
_entry.id   f47295bf508563658f5c743be85e2411
#
_cell.length_a   1.000
_cell.length_b   1.000
_cell.length_c   1.000
_cell.angle_alpha   90.00
_cell.angle_beta   90.00
_cell.angle_gamma   90.00
#
_symmetry.space_group_name_H-M   'P 1'
#
loop_
_entity.id
_entity.type
_entity.pdbx_description
1 polymer ?
#
loop_
_entity_poly.entity_id
_entity_poly.type
_entity_poly.pdbx_seq_one_letter_code
_entity_poly.pdbx_strand_id
1 'polypeptide(L)'
;MPITDSGQISLIADIAGEFTSLGTSNVGLFAARDEAGLSAGQVAMTQFYNLSDAVASTVSTDSTANVSTGQIRVYGNVTNDGGATITERGFYFGTSSNYASNTKYTVSGTTGSFNRLFTGLSSNTTHYYTAYAINSV
;
A
#
# COMPACT_ATOMS: atom_id res chain seq x y z
N MET A 1 8.81 37.94 -7.92
CA MET A 1 9.80 37.89 -9.02
C MET A 1 9.11 37.37 -10.28
N PRO A 2 9.20 38.06 -11.41
CA PRO A 2 8.63 37.52 -12.64
C PRO A 2 9.41 36.29 -13.06
N ILE A 3 8.69 35.25 -13.46
CA ILE A 3 9.24 34.05 -14.11
C ILE A 3 9.95 34.54 -15.39
N THR A 4 11.23 34.29 -15.51
CA THR A 4 11.99 34.69 -16.70
C THR A 4 11.47 33.93 -17.92
N ASP A 5 11.29 34.65 -19.01
CA ASP A 5 10.61 34.31 -20.27
C ASP A 5 11.32 33.20 -21.11
N SER A 6 12.17 32.38 -20.52
CA SER A 6 12.91 31.33 -21.22
C SER A 6 12.29 29.92 -21.07
N GLY A 7 11.11 29.79 -20.45
CA GLY A 7 10.44 28.50 -20.30
C GLY A 7 11.17 27.45 -19.47
N GLN A 8 12.35 27.78 -18.95
CA GLN A 8 13.06 26.97 -17.99
C GLN A 8 12.91 27.55 -16.59
N ILE A 9 12.11 26.91 -15.76
CA ILE A 9 12.14 27.15 -14.32
C ILE A 9 13.47 26.63 -13.82
N SER A 10 14.39 27.54 -13.51
CA SER A 10 15.59 27.18 -12.77
C SER A 10 15.17 26.88 -11.33
N LEU A 11 14.85 25.65 -11.06
CA LEU A 11 14.36 25.18 -9.76
C LEU A 11 15.32 25.58 -8.61
N ILE A 12 16.58 25.85 -8.92
CA ILE A 12 17.59 26.22 -7.94
C ILE A 12 17.59 27.73 -7.65
N ALA A 13 17.38 28.57 -8.64
CA ALA A 13 17.40 30.01 -8.44
C ALA A 13 16.07 30.55 -7.91
N ASP A 14 14.96 30.00 -8.37
CA ASP A 14 13.63 30.49 -8.04
C ASP A 14 13.13 29.95 -6.69
N ILE A 15 13.54 28.73 -6.31
CA ILE A 15 13.22 28.14 -5.00
C ILE A 15 14.20 28.57 -3.92
N ALA A 16 15.49 28.75 -4.20
CA ALA A 16 16.47 29.19 -3.21
C ALA A 16 16.16 30.58 -2.63
N GLY A 17 15.51 31.47 -3.41
CA GLY A 17 15.08 32.77 -2.93
C GLY A 17 13.93 32.73 -1.95
N GLU A 18 13.01 31.79 -2.12
CA GLU A 18 11.85 31.65 -1.22
C GLU A 18 12.13 30.76 0.00
N PHE A 19 13.02 29.78 -0.11
CA PHE A 19 13.37 28.87 0.99
C PHE A 19 14.30 29.47 2.04
N THR A 20 15.00 30.57 1.76
CA THR A 20 15.80 31.28 2.79
C THR A 20 14.94 31.90 3.88
N SER A 21 13.63 32.11 3.65
CA SER A 21 12.71 32.66 4.65
C SER A 21 12.08 31.62 5.58
N LEU A 22 12.20 30.32 5.26
CA LEU A 22 11.52 29.24 5.97
C LEU A 22 12.38 28.55 7.05
N GLY A 23 13.57 29.06 7.34
CA GLY A 23 14.47 28.50 8.36
C GLY A 23 15.11 27.16 7.98
N THR A 24 15.91 26.63 8.88
CA THR A 24 16.75 25.43 8.69
C THR A 24 15.98 24.10 8.57
N SER A 25 14.66 24.12 8.46
CA SER A 25 13.83 22.91 8.38
C SER A 25 13.63 22.36 6.95
N ASN A 26 14.30 22.92 5.96
CA ASN A 26 14.18 22.52 4.54
C ASN A 26 15.12 21.39 4.14
N VAL A 27 15.26 20.41 5.01
CA VAL A 27 16.17 19.27 4.79
C VAL A 27 15.65 18.32 3.73
N GLY A 28 14.33 18.33 3.45
CA GLY A 28 13.71 17.32 2.59
C GLY A 28 14.21 17.33 1.15
N LEU A 29 14.34 18.51 0.53
CA LEU A 29 14.74 18.60 -0.88
C LEU A 29 16.24 18.31 -1.07
N PHE A 30 17.07 18.72 -0.13
CA PHE A 30 18.51 18.46 -0.17
C PHE A 30 18.85 17.02 0.23
N ALA A 31 18.13 16.45 1.18
CA ALA A 31 18.28 15.04 1.56
C ALA A 31 17.91 14.10 0.42
N ALA A 32 16.82 14.36 -0.28
CA ALA A 32 16.42 13.59 -1.46
C ALA A 32 17.46 13.64 -2.58
N ARG A 33 18.18 14.75 -2.70
CA ARG A 33 19.27 14.89 -3.67
C ARG A 33 20.47 13.99 -3.34
N ASP A 34 20.86 13.93 -2.08
CA ASP A 34 22.01 13.17 -1.62
C ASP A 34 21.76 11.66 -1.72
N GLU A 35 20.55 11.21 -1.39
CA GLU A 35 20.12 9.81 -1.56
C GLU A 35 20.07 9.38 -3.04
N ALA A 36 19.75 10.31 -3.93
CA ALA A 36 19.71 10.05 -5.35
C ALA A 36 21.09 10.07 -6.04
N GLY A 37 22.18 10.37 -5.32
CA GLY A 37 23.53 10.45 -5.86
C GLY A 37 23.72 11.57 -6.89
N LEU A 38 22.91 12.64 -6.84
CA LEU A 38 22.95 13.75 -7.78
C LEU A 38 23.99 14.79 -7.36
N SER A 39 24.78 15.24 -8.34
CA SER A 39 25.71 16.34 -8.15
C SER A 39 24.99 17.64 -7.79
N ALA A 40 25.68 18.54 -7.07
CA ALA A 40 25.17 19.85 -6.75
C ALA A 40 24.70 20.57 -8.04
N GLY A 41 23.40 20.88 -8.09
CA GLY A 41 22.78 21.55 -9.24
C GLY A 41 21.96 20.65 -10.19
N GLN A 42 21.92 19.34 -9.96
CA GLN A 42 21.11 18.41 -10.77
C GLN A 42 20.05 17.73 -9.89
N VAL A 43 18.84 18.24 -9.92
CA VAL A 43 17.65 17.54 -9.42
C VAL A 43 16.73 17.31 -10.61
N ALA A 44 16.66 16.09 -11.09
CA ALA A 44 15.71 15.76 -12.14
C ALA A 44 14.30 15.69 -11.53
N MET A 45 13.37 16.48 -12.08
CA MET A 45 11.95 16.44 -11.68
C MET A 45 11.37 15.02 -11.77
N THR A 46 11.88 14.20 -12.65
CA THR A 46 11.45 12.78 -12.78
C THR A 46 11.70 11.96 -11.54
N GLN A 47 12.62 12.35 -10.67
CA GLN A 47 12.87 11.65 -9.41
C GLN A 47 11.86 12.00 -8.31
N PHE A 48 11.23 13.19 -8.39
CA PHE A 48 10.13 13.53 -7.49
C PHE A 48 8.83 12.83 -7.84
N TYR A 49 8.62 12.47 -9.11
CA TYR A 49 7.44 11.72 -9.54
C TYR A 49 7.47 10.24 -9.12
N ASN A 50 8.64 9.72 -8.72
CA ASN A 50 8.78 8.35 -8.22
C ASN A 50 8.70 8.25 -6.67
N LEU A 51 8.54 9.37 -5.97
CA LEU A 51 8.11 9.37 -4.58
C LEU A 51 6.59 9.15 -4.55
N SER A 52 6.14 7.95 -4.92
CA SER A 52 4.77 7.58 -4.65
C SER A 52 4.64 7.42 -3.14
N ASP A 53 3.79 8.25 -2.52
CA ASP A 53 3.38 8.00 -1.16
C ASP A 53 2.73 6.62 -1.12
N ALA A 54 3.43 5.66 -0.55
CA ALA A 54 2.89 4.34 -0.37
C ALA A 54 1.70 4.43 0.60
N VAL A 55 0.59 3.85 0.21
CA VAL A 55 -0.67 3.84 0.95
C VAL A 55 -1.05 2.41 1.33
N ALA A 56 -2.04 2.26 2.20
CA ALA A 56 -2.56 0.94 2.54
C ALA A 56 -3.00 0.16 1.29
N SER A 57 -2.72 -1.15 1.28
CA SER A 57 -3.14 -2.04 0.21
C SER A 57 -4.67 -2.12 0.09
N THR A 58 -5.16 -2.36 -1.13
CA THR A 58 -6.59 -2.58 -1.38
C THR A 58 -6.84 -4.07 -1.58
N VAL A 59 -7.79 -4.62 -0.82
CA VAL A 59 -8.20 -6.02 -0.90
C VAL A 59 -9.71 -6.13 -1.02
N SER A 60 -10.19 -7.05 -1.87
CA SER A 60 -11.58 -7.45 -1.94
C SER A 60 -11.79 -8.80 -1.28
N THR A 61 -12.95 -8.95 -0.62
CA THR A 61 -13.46 -10.24 -0.18
C THR A 61 -14.43 -10.72 -1.24
N ASP A 62 -14.08 -11.82 -1.89
CA ASP A 62 -14.85 -12.35 -3.02
C ASP A 62 -15.84 -13.42 -2.55
N SER A 63 -16.44 -14.12 -3.51
CA SER A 63 -17.43 -15.18 -3.27
C SER A 63 -16.83 -16.40 -2.55
N THR A 64 -17.72 -17.27 -2.11
CA THR A 64 -17.35 -18.58 -1.55
C THR A 64 -17.78 -19.71 -2.49
N ALA A 65 -17.13 -20.85 -2.35
CA ALA A 65 -17.59 -22.11 -2.92
C ALA A 65 -17.73 -23.17 -1.83
N ASN A 66 -18.90 -23.82 -1.78
CA ASN A 66 -19.07 -25.01 -0.98
C ASN A 66 -18.38 -26.18 -1.69
N VAL A 67 -17.47 -26.82 -0.99
CA VAL A 67 -16.73 -27.97 -1.52
C VAL A 67 -17.42 -29.28 -1.13
N SER A 68 -17.88 -29.37 0.11
CA SER A 68 -18.70 -30.48 0.62
C SER A 68 -19.33 -30.08 1.97
N THR A 69 -20.10 -30.97 2.58
CA THR A 69 -20.63 -30.76 3.93
C THR A 69 -19.49 -30.50 4.92
N GLY A 70 -19.58 -29.39 5.66
CA GLY A 70 -18.55 -28.98 6.61
C GLY A 70 -17.27 -28.42 6.01
N GLN A 71 -17.28 -28.07 4.71
CA GLN A 71 -16.13 -27.46 4.04
C GLN A 71 -16.57 -26.27 3.20
N ILE A 72 -15.81 -25.19 3.28
CA ILE A 72 -16.01 -23.99 2.47
C ILE A 72 -14.68 -23.49 1.96
N ARG A 73 -14.63 -23.06 0.71
CA ARG A 73 -13.50 -22.34 0.14
C ARG A 73 -13.89 -20.87 0.02
N VAL A 74 -13.09 -20.01 0.59
CA VAL A 74 -13.24 -18.54 0.51
C VAL A 74 -12.20 -17.97 -0.44
N TYR A 75 -12.56 -16.89 -1.11
CA TYR A 75 -11.73 -16.22 -2.09
C TYR A 75 -11.57 -14.74 -1.72
N GLY A 76 -10.42 -14.19 -2.06
CA GLY A 76 -10.09 -12.78 -1.94
C GLY A 76 -9.11 -12.37 -3.01
N ASN A 77 -8.97 -11.08 -3.22
CA ASN A 77 -8.07 -10.53 -4.22
C ASN A 77 -7.40 -9.26 -3.71
N VAL A 78 -6.07 -9.21 -3.71
CA VAL A 78 -5.33 -7.98 -3.49
C VAL A 78 -5.24 -7.24 -4.82
N THR A 79 -6.07 -6.22 -4.99
CA THR A 79 -6.21 -5.47 -6.25
C THR A 79 -5.15 -4.40 -6.42
N ASN A 80 -4.57 -3.90 -5.31
CA ASN A 80 -3.52 -2.90 -5.32
C ASN A 80 -2.65 -3.07 -4.06
N ASP A 81 -1.32 -3.06 -4.23
CA ASP A 81 -0.38 -3.12 -3.12
C ASP A 81 -0.16 -1.77 -2.42
N GLY A 82 -0.71 -0.70 -2.97
CA GLY A 82 -0.56 0.65 -2.42
C GLY A 82 0.82 1.26 -2.68
N GLY A 83 1.58 0.73 -3.63
CA GLY A 83 2.96 1.18 -3.92
C GLY A 83 4.00 0.64 -2.94
N ALA A 84 3.63 -0.34 -2.10
CA ALA A 84 4.52 -0.97 -1.14
C ALA A 84 4.34 -2.50 -1.13
N THR A 85 5.41 -3.23 -0.84
CA THR A 85 5.39 -4.70 -0.86
C THR A 85 4.35 -5.26 0.12
N ILE A 86 3.51 -6.19 -0.36
CA ILE A 86 2.62 -6.95 0.52
C ILE A 86 3.45 -7.87 1.41
N THR A 87 3.36 -7.65 2.71
CA THR A 87 4.07 -8.43 3.73
C THR A 87 3.23 -9.58 4.26
N GLU A 88 1.91 -9.43 4.25
CA GLU A 88 0.99 -10.47 4.69
C GLU A 88 -0.37 -10.32 4.01
N ARG A 89 -1.02 -11.44 3.69
CA ARG A 89 -2.42 -11.49 3.25
C ARG A 89 -3.10 -12.76 3.75
N GLY A 90 -4.42 -12.75 3.79
CA GLY A 90 -5.17 -13.91 4.24
C GLY A 90 -6.63 -13.62 4.56
N PHE A 91 -7.17 -14.35 5.53
CA PHE A 91 -8.56 -14.24 5.94
C PHE A 91 -8.69 -14.22 7.45
N TYR A 92 -9.58 -13.37 7.95
CA TYR A 92 -10.22 -13.59 9.25
C TYR A 92 -11.41 -14.52 9.05
N PHE A 93 -11.49 -15.58 9.82
CA PHE A 93 -12.56 -16.59 9.72
C PHE A 93 -13.00 -17.05 11.11
N GLY A 94 -14.30 -17.09 11.34
CA GLY A 94 -14.87 -17.52 12.62
C GLY A 94 -16.36 -17.34 12.68
N THR A 95 -16.93 -17.36 13.89
CA THR A 95 -18.38 -17.27 14.13
C THR A 95 -18.84 -15.89 14.60
N SER A 96 -17.92 -14.94 14.77
CA SER A 96 -18.26 -13.57 15.15
C SER A 96 -18.49 -12.70 13.91
N SER A 97 -19.52 -11.87 13.94
CA SER A 97 -19.74 -10.83 12.93
C SER A 97 -18.68 -9.72 13.01
N ASN A 98 -18.02 -9.56 14.18
CA ASN A 98 -16.84 -8.70 14.30
C ASN A 98 -15.60 -9.49 13.84
N TYR A 99 -15.07 -9.14 12.68
CA TYR A 99 -13.92 -9.83 12.08
C TYR A 99 -12.67 -9.83 12.99
N ALA A 100 -12.46 -8.76 13.77
CA ALA A 100 -11.31 -8.65 14.68
C ALA A 100 -11.34 -9.70 15.81
N SER A 101 -12.51 -10.26 16.12
CA SER A 101 -12.67 -11.35 17.08
C SER A 101 -12.49 -12.74 16.48
N ASN A 102 -12.33 -12.83 15.16
CA ASN A 102 -12.16 -14.10 14.46
C ASN A 102 -10.67 -14.48 14.34
N THR A 103 -10.41 -15.74 14.09
CA THR A 103 -9.04 -16.24 13.90
C THR A 103 -8.48 -15.75 12.56
N LYS A 104 -7.25 -15.26 12.61
CA LYS A 104 -6.48 -14.80 11.46
C LYS A 104 -5.76 -15.97 10.80
N TYR A 105 -5.94 -16.13 9.49
CA TYR A 105 -5.30 -17.17 8.69
C TYR A 105 -4.53 -16.57 7.54
N THR A 106 -3.23 -16.73 7.54
CA THR A 106 -2.33 -16.23 6.50
C THR A 106 -2.36 -17.13 5.26
N VAL A 107 -2.25 -16.51 4.10
CA VAL A 107 -2.08 -17.16 2.79
C VAL A 107 -0.86 -16.55 2.10
N SER A 108 0.05 -17.38 1.63
CA SER A 108 1.26 -16.92 0.93
C SER A 108 0.95 -16.16 -0.37
N GLY A 109 1.86 -15.29 -0.77
CA GLY A 109 1.78 -14.51 -2.01
C GLY A 109 1.67 -13.01 -1.76
N THR A 110 1.58 -12.24 -2.83
CA THR A 110 1.57 -10.78 -2.85
C THR A 110 0.24 -10.25 -3.40
N THR A 111 0.22 -9.58 -4.54
CA THR A 111 -0.99 -9.12 -5.23
C THR A 111 -1.72 -10.27 -5.93
N GLY A 112 -2.94 -10.02 -6.38
CA GLY A 112 -3.77 -10.96 -7.13
C GLY A 112 -4.67 -11.83 -6.24
N SER A 113 -5.39 -12.72 -6.90
CA SER A 113 -6.38 -13.60 -6.25
C SER A 113 -5.72 -14.65 -5.36
N PHE A 114 -6.39 -14.96 -4.27
CA PHE A 114 -5.99 -16.01 -3.33
C PHE A 114 -7.21 -16.67 -2.72
N ASN A 115 -7.04 -17.86 -2.17
CA ASN A 115 -8.14 -18.60 -1.55
C ASN A 115 -7.63 -19.46 -0.40
N ARG A 116 -8.57 -19.89 0.45
CA ARG A 116 -8.31 -20.86 1.51
C ARG A 116 -9.51 -21.79 1.67
N LEU A 117 -9.22 -23.06 1.88
CA LEU A 117 -10.21 -24.07 2.26
C LEU A 117 -10.27 -24.18 3.77
N PHE A 118 -11.47 -24.05 4.32
CA PHE A 118 -11.78 -24.35 5.73
C PHE A 118 -12.57 -25.65 5.79
N THR A 119 -12.22 -26.51 6.74
CA THR A 119 -12.79 -27.84 6.92
C THR A 119 -13.20 -28.05 8.38
N GLY A 120 -14.00 -29.08 8.64
CA GLY A 120 -14.47 -29.38 10.00
C GLY A 120 -15.50 -28.38 10.53
N LEU A 121 -16.23 -27.72 9.64
CA LEU A 121 -17.24 -26.75 10.03
C LEU A 121 -18.51 -27.44 10.53
N SER A 122 -19.03 -26.94 11.65
CA SER A 122 -20.27 -27.48 12.24
C SER A 122 -21.48 -27.10 11.39
N SER A 123 -22.39 -28.04 11.20
CA SER A 123 -23.70 -27.80 10.57
C SER A 123 -24.48 -26.76 11.37
N ASN A 124 -25.35 -26.02 10.70
CA ASN A 124 -26.22 -24.99 11.28
C ASN A 124 -25.45 -23.89 12.07
N THR A 125 -24.19 -23.66 11.74
CA THR A 125 -23.36 -22.61 12.35
C THR A 125 -23.06 -21.56 11.29
N THR A 126 -23.40 -20.29 11.57
CA THR A 126 -23.04 -19.17 10.71
C THR A 126 -21.55 -18.86 10.88
N HIS A 127 -20.83 -18.83 9.78
CA HIS A 127 -19.44 -18.42 9.75
C HIS A 127 -19.31 -17.10 8.98
N TYR A 128 -18.43 -16.26 9.48
CA TYR A 128 -18.08 -14.96 8.89
C TYR A 128 -16.63 -15.00 8.42
N TYR A 129 -16.35 -14.34 7.33
CA TYR A 129 -14.99 -14.20 6.83
C TYR A 129 -14.79 -12.84 6.18
N THR A 130 -13.55 -12.37 6.21
CA THR A 130 -13.11 -11.20 5.45
C THR A 130 -11.66 -11.38 5.02
N ALA A 131 -11.36 -10.99 3.80
CA ALA A 131 -10.00 -10.94 3.32
C ALA A 131 -9.26 -9.75 3.93
N TYR A 132 -7.96 -9.89 4.13
CA TYR A 132 -7.08 -8.79 4.54
C TYR A 132 -5.76 -8.85 3.76
N ALA A 133 -5.11 -7.71 3.65
CA ALA A 133 -3.75 -7.59 3.17
C ALA A 133 -3.04 -6.48 3.95
N ILE A 134 -1.74 -6.67 4.18
CA ILE A 134 -0.85 -5.74 4.88
C ILE A 134 0.34 -5.52 3.97
N ASN A 135 0.70 -4.29 3.74
CA ASN A 135 1.93 -3.91 3.05
C ASN A 135 2.96 -3.33 4.03
N SER A 136 4.11 -2.92 3.52
CA SER A 136 5.26 -2.49 4.34
C SER A 136 5.20 -1.03 4.81
N VAL A 137 4.06 -0.33 4.65
CA VAL A 137 3.83 1.03 5.18
C VAL A 137 2.96 1.03 6.41
#